data_a99e26c50243e94c67a7043655fd2e4b
#
_entry.id   a99e26c50243e94c67a7043655fd2e4b
#
_cell.length_a   1.000
_cell.length_b   1.000
_cell.length_c   1.000
_cell.angle_alpha   90.00
_cell.angle_beta   90.00
_cell.angle_gamma   90.00
#
_symmetry.space_group_name_H-M   'P 1'
#
loop_
_entity.id
_entity.type
_entity.pdbx_description
1 polymer ?
#
loop_
_entity_poly.entity_id
_entity_poly.type
_entity_poly.pdbx_seq_one_letter_code
_entity_poly.pdbx_strand_id
1 'polypeptide(L)'
;MERIIYCDMDGVVADFNAEPNAVARFREEKNFFYNLKPIMVNVKAVEILASNYKVCILSASPNARADKDKIKWLKKYMPFIKKENIIICRNGDKKRDFMISENGILFDDYGKNITEWLEKRGNLAYKITNELTIMDLIETIRLINN
;
A
#
# COMPACT_ATOMS: atom_id res chain seq x y z
N MET A 1 -3.19 -9.52 -20.40
CA MET A 1 -2.00 -9.49 -19.53
C MET A 1 -2.39 -9.10 -18.14
N GLU A 2 -2.01 -9.88 -17.16
CA GLU A 2 -2.30 -9.61 -15.77
C GLU A 2 -1.47 -8.46 -15.24
N ARG A 3 -2.13 -7.52 -14.57
CA ARG A 3 -1.48 -6.34 -13.98
C ARG A 3 -1.01 -6.66 -12.57
N ILE A 4 0.16 -6.16 -12.20
CA ILE A 4 0.62 -6.22 -10.81
C ILE A 4 -0.16 -5.18 -10.00
N ILE A 5 -0.60 -5.59 -8.82
CA ILE A 5 -1.29 -4.72 -7.87
C ILE A 5 -0.27 -4.18 -6.87
N TYR A 6 -0.27 -2.86 -6.69
CA TYR A 6 0.60 -2.18 -5.73
C TYR A 6 -0.29 -1.57 -4.65
N CYS A 7 -0.04 -1.92 -3.41
CA CYS A 7 -0.85 -1.48 -2.27
C CYS A 7 0.00 -0.63 -1.33
N ASP A 8 -0.46 0.60 -1.07
CA ASP A 8 0.12 1.45 -0.04
C ASP A 8 -0.13 0.84 1.34
N MET A 9 0.69 1.21 2.31
CA MET A 9 0.57 0.72 3.68
C MET A 9 -0.20 1.71 4.57
N ASP A 10 0.36 2.91 4.77
CA ASP A 10 -0.21 3.88 5.70
C ASP A 10 -1.50 4.50 5.15
N GLY A 11 -2.58 4.43 5.94
CA GLY A 11 -3.89 4.91 5.52
C GLY A 11 -4.68 3.92 4.67
N VAL A 12 -4.08 2.80 4.28
CA VAL A 12 -4.74 1.75 3.48
C VAL A 12 -4.88 0.46 4.27
N VAL A 13 -3.78 -0.13 4.71
CA VAL A 13 -3.80 -1.36 5.54
C VAL A 13 -3.41 -1.09 6.98
N ALA A 14 -2.59 -0.06 7.24
CA ALA A 14 -2.23 0.40 8.58
C ALA A 14 -2.94 1.72 8.87
N ASP A 15 -3.55 1.83 10.04
CA ASP A 15 -4.43 2.96 10.38
C ASP A 15 -3.65 4.19 10.83
N PHE A 16 -2.87 4.76 9.94
CA PHE A 16 -2.06 5.97 10.15
C PHE A 16 -2.96 7.19 10.44
N ASN A 17 -4.06 7.31 9.71
CA ASN A 17 -4.91 8.50 9.76
C ASN A 17 -5.71 8.61 11.07
N ALA A 18 -5.88 7.52 11.81
CA ALA A 18 -6.54 7.53 13.11
C ALA A 18 -5.60 7.95 14.25
N GLU A 19 -4.28 7.97 14.02
CA GLU A 19 -3.31 8.32 15.03
C GLU A 19 -3.23 9.85 15.23
N PRO A 20 -3.45 10.36 16.46
CA PRO A 20 -3.34 11.80 16.68
C PRO A 20 -1.89 12.28 16.49
N ASN A 21 -1.74 13.42 15.83
CA ASN A 21 -0.44 14.03 15.57
C ASN A 21 0.56 13.12 14.83
N ALA A 22 0.07 12.25 13.97
CA ALA A 22 0.91 11.27 13.27
C ALA A 22 2.07 11.93 12.50
N VAL A 23 1.80 13.02 11.79
CA VAL A 23 2.81 13.73 11.00
C VAL A 23 3.94 14.27 11.87
N ALA A 24 3.64 14.73 13.08
CA ALA A 24 4.64 15.23 14.01
C ALA A 24 5.41 14.10 14.70
N ARG A 25 4.79 12.92 14.85
CA ARG A 25 5.32 11.81 15.65
C ARG A 25 6.17 10.83 14.85
N PHE A 26 5.83 10.59 13.58
CA PHE A 26 6.34 9.43 12.85
C PHE A 26 7.86 9.43 12.63
N ARG A 27 8.51 10.58 12.64
CA ARG A 27 9.96 10.68 12.41
C ARG A 27 10.79 10.37 13.65
N GLU A 28 10.24 10.67 14.81
CA GLU A 28 10.98 10.66 16.07
C GLU A 28 10.53 9.57 17.02
N GLU A 29 9.25 9.20 17.00
CA GLU A 29 8.68 8.23 17.92
C GLU A 29 9.13 6.81 17.57
N LYS A 30 9.80 6.15 18.52
CA LYS A 30 10.25 4.77 18.37
C LYS A 30 9.04 3.84 18.20
N ASN A 31 9.13 2.93 17.23
CA ASN A 31 8.11 1.92 16.93
C ASN A 31 6.76 2.52 16.48
N PHE A 32 6.74 3.78 16.05
CA PHE A 32 5.49 4.43 15.62
C PHE A 32 4.74 3.57 14.59
N PHE A 33 5.40 3.21 13.49
CA PHE A 33 4.76 2.43 12.43
C PHE A 33 4.43 1.00 12.86
N TYR A 34 5.26 0.39 13.69
CA TYR A 34 5.00 -0.94 14.20
C TYR A 34 3.75 -0.99 15.08
N ASN A 35 3.45 0.07 15.79
CA ASN A 35 2.31 0.13 16.71
C ASN A 35 0.99 0.54 16.05
N LEU A 36 0.98 0.82 14.75
CA LEU A 36 -0.25 1.15 14.04
C LEU A 36 -1.21 -0.04 14.04
N LYS A 37 -2.50 0.25 14.19
CA LYS A 37 -3.54 -0.79 14.11
C LYS A 37 -3.79 -1.18 12.65
N PRO A 38 -4.11 -2.43 12.36
CA PRO A 38 -4.47 -2.82 11.01
C PRO A 38 -5.90 -2.39 10.66
N ILE A 39 -6.10 -2.05 9.39
CA ILE A 39 -7.43 -1.85 8.81
C ILE A 39 -7.84 -3.21 8.24
N MET A 40 -8.50 -4.02 9.06
CA MET A 40 -8.68 -5.45 8.76
C MET A 40 -9.49 -5.73 7.49
N VAL A 41 -10.46 -4.88 7.14
CA VAL A 41 -11.21 -5.06 5.90
C VAL A 41 -10.29 -5.02 4.69
N ASN A 42 -9.32 -4.12 4.69
CA ASN A 42 -8.35 -4.00 3.60
C ASN A 42 -7.28 -5.09 3.67
N VAL A 43 -6.80 -5.43 4.87
CA VAL A 43 -5.83 -6.54 5.04
C VAL A 43 -6.41 -7.85 4.46
N LYS A 44 -7.65 -8.17 4.81
CA LYS A 44 -8.32 -9.38 4.29
C LYS A 44 -8.54 -9.33 2.79
N ALA A 45 -8.91 -8.15 2.27
CA ALA A 45 -9.10 -7.98 0.82
C ALA A 45 -7.79 -8.18 0.06
N VAL A 46 -6.68 -7.65 0.58
CA VAL A 46 -5.35 -7.87 -0.02
C VAL A 46 -4.97 -9.34 0.03
N GLU A 47 -5.28 -10.05 1.11
CA GLU A 47 -5.04 -11.50 1.19
C GLU A 47 -5.79 -12.25 0.09
N ILE A 48 -7.05 -11.93 -0.13
CA ILE A 48 -7.86 -12.54 -1.20
C ILE A 48 -7.21 -12.26 -2.56
N LEU A 49 -6.83 -11.01 -2.84
CA LEU A 49 -6.20 -10.64 -4.10
C LEU A 49 -4.84 -11.34 -4.28
N ALA A 50 -4.04 -11.41 -3.23
CA ALA A 50 -2.72 -12.04 -3.28
C ALA A 50 -2.76 -13.55 -3.52
N SER A 51 -3.90 -14.20 -3.26
CA SER A 51 -4.07 -15.63 -3.56
C SER A 51 -4.25 -15.89 -5.06
N ASN A 52 -4.60 -14.86 -5.85
CA ASN A 52 -4.87 -15.01 -7.28
C ASN A 52 -3.96 -14.15 -8.16
N TYR A 53 -3.41 -13.06 -7.64
CA TYR A 53 -2.64 -12.09 -8.41
C TYR A 53 -1.35 -11.74 -7.68
N LYS A 54 -0.38 -11.20 -8.41
CA LYS A 54 0.81 -10.65 -7.78
C LYS A 54 0.47 -9.31 -7.14
N VAL A 55 0.64 -9.24 -5.81
CA VAL A 55 0.44 -8.02 -5.03
C VAL A 55 1.76 -7.63 -4.38
N CYS A 56 2.18 -6.40 -4.58
CA CYS A 56 3.32 -5.79 -3.91
C CYS A 56 2.81 -4.74 -2.92
N ILE A 57 3.45 -4.64 -1.77
CA ILE A 57 3.34 -3.45 -0.92
C ILE A 57 4.28 -2.41 -1.49
N LEU A 58 3.81 -1.18 -1.65
CA LEU A 58 4.61 -0.05 -2.11
C LEU A 58 4.37 1.13 -1.16
N SER A 59 5.28 1.31 -0.22
CA SER A 59 5.15 2.25 0.88
C SER A 59 6.29 3.27 0.88
N ALA A 60 5.96 4.55 1.07
CA ALA A 60 6.96 5.58 1.30
C ALA A 60 7.28 5.65 2.80
N SER A 61 8.55 5.85 3.12
CA SER A 61 9.06 5.84 4.48
C SER A 61 10.04 6.99 4.70
N PRO A 62 10.08 7.58 5.91
CA PRO A 62 10.97 8.72 6.18
C PRO A 62 12.44 8.32 6.35
N ASN A 63 12.74 7.11 6.81
CA ASN A 63 14.12 6.71 7.14
C ASN A 63 14.24 5.19 7.31
N ALA A 64 15.49 4.71 7.47
CA ALA A 64 15.78 3.29 7.59
C ALA A 64 15.16 2.62 8.83
N ARG A 65 15.01 3.36 9.94
CA ARG A 65 14.36 2.83 11.15
C ARG A 65 12.89 2.55 10.89
N ALA A 66 12.20 3.47 10.24
CA ALA A 66 10.80 3.29 9.86
C ALA A 66 10.63 2.12 8.88
N ASP A 67 11.58 1.91 7.96
CA ASP A 67 11.57 0.75 7.06
C ASP A 67 11.49 -0.56 7.84
N LYS A 68 12.35 -0.70 8.86
CA LYS A 68 12.38 -1.91 9.69
C LYS A 68 11.07 -2.13 10.43
N ASP A 69 10.49 -1.06 10.97
CA ASP A 69 9.22 -1.13 11.68
C ASP A 69 8.07 -1.54 10.73
N LYS A 70 8.06 -0.99 9.54
CA LYS A 70 7.05 -1.33 8.52
C LYS A 70 7.16 -2.79 8.10
N ILE A 71 8.37 -3.29 7.88
CA ILE A 71 8.59 -4.70 7.52
C ILE A 71 8.12 -5.63 8.64
N LYS A 72 8.42 -5.30 9.90
CA LYS A 72 7.93 -6.07 11.06
C LYS A 72 6.41 -6.08 11.14
N TRP A 73 5.78 -4.92 10.90
CA TRP A 73 4.33 -4.80 10.88
C TRP A 73 3.70 -5.69 9.80
N LEU A 74 4.25 -5.64 8.59
CA LEU A 74 3.78 -6.45 7.47
C LEU A 74 3.93 -7.94 7.77
N LYS A 75 5.04 -8.34 8.38
CA LYS A 75 5.27 -9.73 8.76
C LYS A 75 4.24 -10.22 9.79
N LYS A 76 3.81 -9.33 10.68
CA LYS A 76 2.82 -9.64 11.72
C LYS A 76 1.40 -9.76 11.16
N TYR A 77 0.98 -8.80 10.36
CA TYR A 77 -0.41 -8.69 9.91
C TYR A 77 -0.67 -9.21 8.49
N MET A 78 0.36 -9.21 7.64
CA MET A 78 0.26 -9.60 6.23
C MET A 78 1.36 -10.60 5.84
N PRO A 79 1.46 -11.75 6.56
CA PRO A 79 2.53 -12.72 6.30
C PRO A 79 2.41 -13.39 4.93
N PHE A 80 1.26 -13.27 4.27
CA PHE A 80 1.03 -13.75 2.91
C PHE A 80 1.75 -12.91 1.85
N ILE A 81 2.28 -11.73 2.19
CA ILE A 81 3.13 -10.92 1.30
C ILE A 81 4.59 -11.33 1.51
N LYS A 82 5.20 -11.88 0.47
CA LYS A 82 6.60 -12.28 0.51
C LYS A 82 7.52 -11.07 0.59
N LYS A 83 8.68 -11.23 1.20
CA LYS A 83 9.64 -10.15 1.39
C LYS A 83 10.03 -9.47 0.06
N GLU A 84 10.22 -10.25 -1.01
CA GLU A 84 10.56 -9.73 -2.34
C GLU A 84 9.45 -8.87 -2.95
N ASN A 85 8.25 -8.92 -2.42
CA ASN A 85 7.10 -8.12 -2.85
C ASN A 85 6.83 -6.92 -1.95
N ILE A 86 7.75 -6.59 -1.06
CA ILE A 86 7.69 -5.39 -0.23
C ILE A 86 8.67 -4.35 -0.81
N ILE A 87 8.12 -3.25 -1.31
CA ILE A 87 8.90 -2.17 -1.91
C ILE A 87 8.74 -0.93 -1.02
N ILE A 88 9.85 -0.42 -0.51
CA ILE A 88 9.86 0.78 0.32
C ILE A 88 10.68 1.86 -0.38
N CYS A 89 10.05 2.99 -0.65
CA CYS A 89 10.71 4.18 -1.19
C CYS A 89 10.80 5.28 -0.12
N ARG A 90 11.29 6.44 -0.47
CA ARG A 90 11.39 7.56 0.46
C ARG A 90 10.23 8.54 0.25
N ASN A 91 9.87 9.26 1.31
CA ASN A 91 8.90 10.34 1.22
C ASN A 91 9.37 11.33 0.14
N GLY A 92 8.46 11.69 -0.76
CA GLY A 92 8.77 12.54 -1.90
C GLY A 92 9.12 11.82 -3.19
N ASP A 93 9.45 10.53 -3.12
CA ASP A 93 9.66 9.72 -4.32
C ASP A 93 8.31 9.50 -5.04
N LYS A 94 8.38 9.38 -6.36
CA LYS A 94 7.21 9.02 -7.16
C LYS A 94 7.09 7.50 -7.20
N LYS A 95 5.97 6.98 -6.72
CA LYS A 95 5.73 5.52 -6.64
C LYS A 95 5.82 4.84 -8.00
N ARG A 96 5.43 5.53 -9.08
CA ARG A 96 5.51 4.98 -10.43
C ARG A 96 6.92 4.58 -10.84
N ASP A 97 7.96 5.19 -10.25
CA ASP A 97 9.36 4.88 -10.56
C ASP A 97 9.80 3.54 -9.96
N PHE A 98 8.98 2.94 -9.10
CA PHE A 98 9.28 1.67 -8.42
C PHE A 98 8.46 0.50 -8.96
N MET A 99 7.78 0.69 -10.08
CA MET A 99 7.02 -0.38 -10.73
C MET A 99 7.95 -1.47 -11.26
N ILE A 100 7.56 -2.73 -11.04
CA ILE A 100 8.30 -3.89 -11.54
C ILE A 100 7.97 -4.12 -13.03
N SER A 101 6.73 -3.87 -13.41
CA SER A 101 6.26 -3.99 -14.78
C SER A 101 5.25 -2.90 -15.08
N GLU A 102 4.96 -2.69 -16.36
CA GLU A 102 4.01 -1.66 -16.79
C GLU A 102 2.55 -2.02 -16.48
N ASN A 103 1.66 -1.04 -16.62
CA ASN A 103 0.22 -1.20 -16.46
C ASN A 103 -0.16 -1.65 -15.03
N GLY A 104 0.45 -1.05 -14.02
CA GLY A 104 0.17 -1.36 -12.62
C GLY A 104 -1.15 -0.80 -12.12
N ILE A 105 -1.70 -1.46 -11.10
CA ILE A 105 -2.86 -0.97 -10.36
C ILE A 105 -2.38 -0.51 -8.99
N LEU A 106 -2.71 0.72 -8.59
CA LEU A 106 -2.32 1.26 -7.29
C LEU A 106 -3.55 1.42 -6.39
N PHE A 107 -3.43 0.96 -5.15
CA PHE A 107 -4.33 1.34 -4.05
C PHE A 107 -3.58 2.28 -3.13
N ASP A 108 -4.06 3.49 -2.97
CA ASP A 108 -3.42 4.52 -2.15
C ASP A 108 -4.49 5.45 -1.57
N ASP A 109 -4.24 6.08 -0.44
CA ASP A 109 -5.15 7.03 0.18
C ASP A 109 -4.78 8.49 -0.14
N TYR A 110 -3.61 8.72 -0.74
CA TYR A 110 -3.08 10.06 -0.98
C TYR A 110 -3.24 10.48 -2.43
N GLY A 111 -4.01 11.56 -2.63
CA GLY A 111 -4.35 12.05 -3.98
C GLY A 111 -3.16 12.36 -4.87
N LYS A 112 -2.08 12.91 -4.29
CA LYS A 112 -0.86 13.20 -5.06
C LYS A 112 -0.24 11.92 -5.63
N ASN A 113 -0.20 10.84 -4.84
CA ASN A 113 0.32 9.55 -5.32
C ASN A 113 -0.54 9.00 -6.46
N ILE A 114 -1.85 9.13 -6.34
CA ILE A 114 -2.80 8.72 -7.40
C ILE A 114 -2.52 9.48 -8.69
N THR A 115 -2.42 10.81 -8.59
CA THR A 115 -2.18 11.67 -9.76
C THR A 115 -0.85 11.33 -10.45
N GLU A 116 0.23 11.21 -9.69
CA GLU A 116 1.55 10.87 -10.23
C GLU A 116 1.58 9.48 -10.87
N TRP A 117 0.87 8.52 -10.26
CA TRP A 117 0.78 7.16 -10.80
C TRP A 117 0.08 7.14 -12.15
N LEU A 118 -1.02 7.88 -12.28
CA LEU A 118 -1.82 7.95 -13.50
C LEU A 118 -1.14 8.71 -14.63
N GLU A 119 -0.10 9.49 -14.36
CA GLU A 119 0.71 10.13 -15.40
C GLU A 119 1.40 9.08 -16.30
N LYS A 120 1.62 7.87 -15.81
CA LYS A 120 2.17 6.80 -16.62
C LYS A 120 1.04 6.09 -17.38
N ARG A 121 1.12 6.15 -18.70
CA ARG A 121 0.09 5.60 -19.58
C ARG A 121 -0.16 4.11 -19.29
N GLY A 122 -1.41 3.73 -19.21
CA GLY A 122 -1.84 2.36 -18.95
C GLY A 122 -2.01 2.01 -17.48
N ASN A 123 -1.55 2.86 -16.55
CA ASN A 123 -1.74 2.64 -15.13
C ASN A 123 -3.18 2.88 -14.70
N LEU A 124 -3.62 2.13 -13.70
CA LEU A 124 -4.90 2.33 -13.02
C LEU A 124 -4.63 2.60 -11.54
N ALA A 125 -5.51 3.37 -10.92
CA ALA A 125 -5.39 3.69 -9.49
C ALA A 125 -6.75 3.87 -8.86
N TYR A 126 -6.86 3.51 -7.59
CA TYR A 126 -8.06 3.67 -6.78
C TYR A 126 -7.69 4.33 -5.47
N LYS A 127 -8.34 5.45 -5.17
CA LYS A 127 -8.14 6.15 -3.90
C LYS A 127 -8.96 5.45 -2.82
N ILE A 128 -8.27 4.86 -1.87
CA ILE A 128 -8.90 4.10 -0.78
C ILE A 128 -9.30 5.06 0.33
N THR A 129 -10.54 4.92 0.78
CA THR A 129 -11.13 5.72 1.87
C THR A 129 -11.96 4.80 2.75
N ASN A 130 -12.56 5.36 3.81
CA ASN A 130 -13.52 4.60 4.63
C ASN A 130 -14.77 4.20 3.84
N GLU A 131 -15.08 4.92 2.78
CA GLU A 131 -16.28 4.69 1.95
C GLU A 131 -15.99 3.82 0.72
N LEU A 132 -14.73 3.71 0.31
CA LEU A 132 -14.28 2.85 -0.78
C LEU A 132 -13.11 2.03 -0.30
N THR A 133 -13.38 0.81 0.13
CA THR A 133 -12.37 -0.13 0.62
C THR A 133 -11.85 -1.02 -0.51
N ILE A 134 -10.71 -1.68 -0.27
CA ILE A 134 -10.19 -2.68 -1.22
C ILE A 134 -11.18 -3.83 -1.37
N MET A 135 -11.90 -4.20 -0.30
CA MET A 135 -12.93 -5.25 -0.36
C MET A 135 -14.01 -4.90 -1.40
N ASP A 136 -14.41 -3.64 -1.49
CA ASP A 136 -15.39 -3.17 -2.47
C ASP A 136 -14.89 -3.30 -3.92
N LEU A 137 -13.57 -3.36 -4.12
CA LEU A 137 -12.94 -3.36 -5.44
C LEU A 137 -12.55 -4.75 -5.95
N ILE A 138 -12.72 -5.80 -5.17
CA ILE A 138 -12.26 -7.15 -5.55
C ILE A 138 -12.84 -7.59 -6.88
N GLU A 139 -14.14 -7.44 -7.09
CA GLU A 139 -14.78 -7.85 -8.35
C GLU A 139 -14.30 -6.99 -9.52
N THR A 140 -14.10 -5.69 -9.30
CA THR A 140 -13.54 -4.79 -10.31
C THR A 140 -12.15 -5.27 -10.73
N ILE A 141 -11.30 -5.64 -9.78
CA ILE A 141 -9.96 -6.14 -10.07
C ILE A 141 -10.02 -7.46 -10.85
N ARG A 142 -10.93 -8.35 -10.48
CA ARG A 142 -11.12 -9.60 -11.21
C ARG A 142 -11.49 -9.36 -12.68
N LEU A 143 -12.37 -8.42 -12.94
CA LEU A 143 -12.77 -8.06 -14.31
C LEU A 143 -11.61 -7.47 -15.10
N ILE A 144 -10.77 -6.67 -14.48
CA ILE A 144 -9.61 -6.04 -15.11
C ILE A 144 -8.52 -7.08 -15.41
N ASN A 145 -8.28 -8.01 -14.50
CA ASN A 145 -7.15 -8.95 -14.55
C ASN A 145 -7.47 -10.32 -15.14
N ASN A 146 -8.67 -10.53 -15.57
CA ASN A 146 -9.06 -11.80 -16.21
C ASN A 146 -9.02 -11.74 -17.73
#